data_4c9c436b4dac85e23ddc7059ce469e0b
#
_entry.id   4c9c436b4dac85e23ddc7059ce469e0b
#
_cell.length_a   1.000
_cell.length_b   1.000
_cell.length_c   1.000
_cell.angle_alpha   90.00
_cell.angle_beta   90.00
_cell.angle_gamma   90.00
#
_symmetry.space_group_name_H-M   'P 1'
#
loop_
_entity.id
_entity.type
_entity.pdbx_description
1 polymer ?
#
loop_
_entity_poly.entity_id
_entity_poly.type
_entity_poly.pdbx_seq_one_letter_code
_entity_poly.pdbx_strand_id
1 'polypeptide(L)'
;QIWGRDNIEFAETSSNTDAAFYNAGWSLLYEGNVDGETMASNSFLVSPANQVRYIRYRVLSSVGNTNSQLTEMTLYGQDSEPLVHDKSLFSMSLMPSDNPGTSYGGNPSDYLWDNNSLWSGNDAFGYHSGENAVPGHFTIDLGVTTQLTKCKLHFRDPNNFSGNNPTQLEIWGRPNLEDAETLPVFQSVGNTVLSDPVSTESFENSGWQLLADQSIDGGGLQNIEFDLPSGPFSRYIRLRYTSTVGNQAFQLIEVELSGYGAITN
;
A
#
# COMPACT_ATOMS: atom_id res chain seq x y z
N GLN A 1 -16.52 -20.87 5.63
CA GLN A 1 -16.53 -19.84 6.67
C GLN A 1 -15.30 -19.96 7.58
N ILE A 2 -14.75 -18.83 8.00
CA ILE A 2 -13.74 -18.74 9.05
C ILE A 2 -14.33 -17.95 10.21
N TRP A 3 -14.25 -18.53 11.38
CA TRP A 3 -14.77 -17.97 12.63
C TRP A 3 -13.61 -17.74 13.59
N GLY A 4 -13.63 -16.64 14.32
CA GLY A 4 -12.62 -16.29 15.31
C GLY A 4 -13.23 -16.04 16.68
N ARG A 5 -12.43 -16.32 17.71
CA ARG A 5 -12.82 -16.11 19.11
C ARG A 5 -11.60 -15.80 19.97
N ASP A 6 -11.79 -14.98 20.97
CA ASP A 6 -10.73 -14.59 21.90
C ASP A 6 -10.46 -15.66 22.98
N ASN A 7 -11.50 -16.32 23.49
CA ASN A 7 -11.38 -17.36 24.50
C ASN A 7 -12.34 -18.53 24.23
N ILE A 8 -12.13 -19.68 24.89
CA ILE A 8 -12.93 -20.90 24.77
C ILE A 8 -13.49 -21.38 26.13
N GLU A 9 -13.66 -20.49 27.09
CA GLU A 9 -14.06 -20.85 28.46
C GLU A 9 -15.53 -21.34 28.58
N PHE A 10 -16.33 -21.14 27.52
CA PHE A 10 -17.74 -21.54 27.53
C PHE A 10 -17.97 -22.82 26.76
N ALA A 11 -18.94 -23.62 27.23
CA ALA A 11 -19.32 -24.84 26.59
C ALA A 11 -19.74 -24.61 25.14
N GLU A 12 -19.20 -25.44 24.25
CA GLU A 12 -19.55 -25.39 22.84
C GLU A 12 -20.99 -25.88 22.62
N THR A 13 -21.65 -25.30 21.63
CA THR A 13 -22.91 -25.83 21.13
C THR A 13 -22.64 -27.02 20.21
N SER A 14 -23.50 -28.02 20.29
CA SER A 14 -23.52 -29.12 19.33
C SER A 14 -24.16 -28.75 17.99
N SER A 15 -24.79 -27.58 17.92
CA SER A 15 -25.41 -27.09 16.70
C SER A 15 -24.40 -26.44 15.77
N ASN A 16 -24.49 -26.77 14.49
CA ASN A 16 -23.60 -26.26 13.46
C ASN A 16 -24.28 -25.17 12.61
N THR A 17 -24.99 -24.26 13.24
CA THR A 17 -25.63 -23.10 12.61
C THR A 17 -24.89 -21.79 12.93
N ASP A 18 -25.02 -20.80 12.07
CA ASP A 18 -24.42 -19.46 12.30
C ASP A 18 -24.91 -18.85 13.61
N ALA A 19 -26.22 -18.97 13.90
CA ALA A 19 -26.79 -18.49 15.14
C ALA A 19 -26.15 -19.15 16.38
N ALA A 20 -25.88 -20.46 16.29
CA ALA A 20 -25.21 -21.17 17.37
C ALA A 20 -23.76 -20.71 17.58
N PHE A 21 -23.04 -20.41 16.49
CA PHE A 21 -21.70 -19.87 16.59
C PHE A 21 -21.70 -18.47 17.23
N TYR A 22 -22.57 -17.56 16.77
CA TYR A 22 -22.71 -16.25 17.39
C TYR A 22 -23.09 -16.34 18.88
N ASN A 23 -24.05 -17.19 19.22
CA ASN A 23 -24.47 -17.38 20.61
C ASN A 23 -23.36 -17.97 21.50
N ALA A 24 -22.45 -18.74 20.90
CA ALA A 24 -21.26 -19.25 21.59
C ALA A 24 -20.08 -18.26 21.60
N GLY A 25 -20.29 -17.03 21.15
CA GLY A 25 -19.28 -15.97 21.18
C GLY A 25 -18.26 -16.02 20.05
N TRP A 26 -18.52 -16.75 18.99
CA TRP A 26 -17.69 -16.72 17.78
C TRP A 26 -18.09 -15.55 16.89
N SER A 27 -17.11 -14.90 16.30
CA SER A 27 -17.30 -13.86 15.30
C SER A 27 -16.97 -14.41 13.91
N LEU A 28 -17.83 -14.16 12.94
CA LEU A 28 -17.56 -14.51 11.56
C LEU A 28 -16.48 -13.58 11.02
N LEU A 29 -15.35 -14.13 10.64
CA LEU A 29 -14.23 -13.39 10.07
C LEU A 29 -14.26 -13.37 8.55
N TYR A 30 -14.70 -14.48 7.94
CA TYR A 30 -14.80 -14.63 6.50
C TYR A 30 -15.87 -15.65 6.11
N GLU A 31 -16.59 -15.34 5.04
CA GLU A 31 -17.47 -16.27 4.33
C GLU A 31 -17.29 -16.08 2.83
N GLY A 32 -17.05 -17.17 2.12
CA GLY A 32 -16.85 -17.11 0.68
C GLY A 32 -16.77 -18.51 0.06
N ASN A 33 -16.75 -18.53 -1.25
CA ASN A 33 -16.54 -19.74 -2.02
C ASN A 33 -15.05 -19.85 -2.35
N VAL A 34 -14.53 -21.07 -2.31
CA VAL A 34 -13.20 -21.41 -2.80
C VAL A 34 -13.35 -22.37 -3.98
N ASP A 35 -12.46 -22.27 -4.95
CA ASP A 35 -12.43 -23.23 -6.05
C ASP A 35 -11.92 -24.58 -5.51
N GLY A 36 -12.85 -25.52 -5.32
CA GLY A 36 -12.55 -26.87 -4.83
C GLY A 36 -12.20 -27.87 -5.93
N GLU A 37 -12.26 -27.46 -7.20
CA GLU A 37 -11.96 -28.34 -8.35
C GLU A 37 -10.49 -28.26 -8.76
N THR A 38 -9.82 -27.17 -8.41
CA THR A 38 -8.40 -27.01 -8.65
C THR A 38 -7.60 -27.17 -7.36
N MET A 39 -6.39 -27.71 -7.45
CA MET A 39 -5.46 -27.77 -6.32
C MET A 39 -4.80 -26.41 -6.03
N ALA A 40 -5.47 -25.31 -6.39
CA ALA A 40 -4.94 -23.99 -6.22
C ALA A 40 -4.98 -23.55 -4.76
N SER A 41 -3.96 -22.83 -4.32
CA SER A 41 -4.02 -22.06 -3.08
C SER A 41 -5.03 -20.94 -3.21
N ASN A 42 -5.90 -20.79 -2.23
CA ASN A 42 -6.84 -19.67 -2.15
C ASN A 42 -6.41 -18.76 -0.99
N SER A 43 -6.17 -17.50 -1.27
CA SER A 43 -5.87 -16.46 -0.28
C SER A 43 -7.04 -15.51 -0.17
N PHE A 44 -7.45 -15.18 1.04
CA PHE A 44 -8.51 -14.21 1.28
C PHE A 44 -8.26 -13.42 2.55
N LEU A 45 -8.72 -12.19 2.53
CA LEU A 45 -8.63 -11.30 3.66
C LEU A 45 -9.76 -11.62 4.64
N VAL A 46 -9.40 -11.80 5.89
CA VAL A 46 -10.36 -11.92 6.98
C VAL A 46 -10.58 -10.55 7.61
N SER A 47 -11.80 -10.26 8.06
CA SER A 47 -12.12 -8.97 8.67
C SER A 47 -11.20 -8.70 9.88
N PRO A 48 -10.51 -7.54 9.94
CA PRO A 48 -9.55 -7.23 10.99
C PRO A 48 -10.20 -6.81 12.31
N ALA A 49 -11.52 -6.90 12.43
CA ALA A 49 -12.27 -6.22 13.47
C ALA A 49 -12.00 -6.71 14.91
N ASN A 50 -11.39 -7.88 15.12
CA ASN A 50 -11.18 -8.41 16.47
C ASN A 50 -9.87 -9.18 16.58
N GLN A 51 -9.15 -8.96 17.67
CA GLN A 51 -8.10 -9.89 18.10
C GLN A 51 -8.74 -11.24 18.41
N VAL A 52 -8.26 -12.30 17.76
CA VAL A 52 -8.77 -13.64 17.97
C VAL A 52 -7.61 -14.58 18.29
N ARG A 53 -7.81 -15.43 19.28
CA ARG A 53 -6.83 -16.43 19.68
C ARG A 53 -7.16 -17.79 19.06
N TYR A 54 -8.43 -18.06 18.83
CA TYR A 54 -8.94 -19.33 18.33
C TYR A 54 -9.60 -19.10 16.98
N ILE A 55 -9.24 -19.93 16.02
CA ILE A 55 -9.80 -19.93 14.67
C ILE A 55 -10.54 -21.23 14.45
N ARG A 56 -11.73 -21.14 13.88
CA ARG A 56 -12.51 -22.30 13.45
C ARG A 56 -12.82 -22.21 11.96
N TYR A 57 -12.44 -23.23 11.24
CA TYR A 57 -12.78 -23.40 9.84
C TYR A 57 -14.05 -24.25 9.72
N ARG A 58 -15.03 -23.78 8.95
CA ARG A 58 -16.29 -24.47 8.72
C ARG A 58 -16.57 -24.58 7.23
N VAL A 59 -16.75 -25.81 6.76
CA VAL A 59 -17.17 -26.09 5.39
C VAL A 59 -18.67 -26.22 5.35
N LEU A 60 -19.34 -25.45 4.48
CA LEU A 60 -20.79 -25.47 4.28
C LEU A 60 -21.19 -26.42 3.17
N SER A 61 -20.36 -26.53 2.14
CA SER A 61 -20.57 -27.43 1.00
C SER A 61 -19.21 -27.87 0.43
N SER A 62 -19.19 -28.99 -0.25
CA SER A 62 -18.02 -29.48 -0.99
C SER A 62 -18.45 -30.01 -2.35
N VAL A 63 -17.55 -30.01 -3.32
CA VAL A 63 -17.81 -30.46 -4.70
C VAL A 63 -18.31 -31.91 -4.74
N GLY A 64 -17.76 -32.78 -3.92
CA GLY A 64 -18.11 -34.21 -3.88
C GLY A 64 -19.21 -34.59 -2.90
N ASN A 65 -19.83 -33.65 -2.21
CA ASN A 65 -20.92 -33.83 -1.24
C ASN A 65 -20.66 -34.66 0.02
N THR A 66 -19.49 -35.25 0.18
CA THR A 66 -19.24 -36.18 1.30
C THR A 66 -18.07 -35.81 2.18
N ASN A 67 -17.01 -35.25 1.60
CA ASN A 67 -15.79 -34.93 2.33
C ASN A 67 -15.19 -33.59 1.85
N SER A 68 -14.60 -32.85 2.75
CA SER A 68 -13.73 -31.74 2.44
C SER A 68 -12.33 -32.06 2.95
N GLN A 69 -11.32 -31.73 2.16
CA GLN A 69 -9.92 -31.88 2.54
C GLN A 69 -9.25 -30.51 2.52
N LEU A 70 -8.57 -30.18 3.58
CA LEU A 70 -7.69 -29.02 3.70
C LEU A 70 -6.27 -29.56 3.93
N THR A 71 -5.38 -29.29 3.01
CA THR A 71 -3.99 -29.80 3.07
C THR A 71 -3.13 -28.94 3.98
N GLU A 72 -3.32 -27.62 3.87
CA GLU A 72 -2.56 -26.64 4.63
C GLU A 72 -3.38 -25.38 4.82
N MET A 73 -3.20 -24.73 5.93
CA MET A 73 -3.76 -23.41 6.22
C MET A 73 -2.69 -22.55 6.86
N THR A 74 -2.33 -21.48 6.17
CA THR A 74 -1.42 -20.46 6.71
C THR A 74 -2.26 -19.27 7.14
N LEU A 75 -2.07 -18.82 8.36
CA LEU A 75 -2.73 -17.66 8.94
C LEU A 75 -1.70 -16.55 9.11
N TYR A 76 -2.02 -15.41 8.55
CA TYR A 76 -1.25 -14.19 8.75
C TYR A 76 -2.03 -13.32 9.71
N GLY A 77 -1.42 -12.98 10.83
CA GLY A 77 -1.99 -12.09 11.83
C GLY A 77 -1.23 -10.77 11.88
N GLN A 78 -1.84 -9.81 12.53
CA GLN A 78 -1.19 -8.57 12.85
C GLN A 78 -0.24 -8.81 14.01
N ASP A 79 1.05 -8.52 13.82
CA ASP A 79 1.98 -8.40 14.95
C ASP A 79 1.57 -7.19 15.81
N SER A 80 1.95 -7.21 17.08
CA SER A 80 1.62 -6.13 18.01
C SER A 80 2.27 -4.79 17.62
N GLU A 81 3.29 -4.84 16.76
CA GLU A 81 4.01 -3.68 16.23
C GLU A 81 4.06 -3.73 14.70
N PRO A 82 3.87 -2.59 14.02
CA PRO A 82 4.06 -2.51 12.58
C PRO A 82 5.49 -2.83 12.20
N LEU A 83 5.68 -3.68 11.20
CA LEU A 83 7.00 -4.00 10.67
C LEU A 83 7.37 -3.02 9.56
N VAL A 84 8.63 -2.61 9.52
CA VAL A 84 9.21 -1.93 8.35
C VAL A 84 9.26 -2.93 7.21
N HIS A 85 8.68 -2.58 6.08
CA HIS A 85 8.65 -3.47 4.92
C HIS A 85 10.03 -3.65 4.29
N ASP A 86 10.27 -4.85 3.81
CA ASP A 86 11.49 -5.19 3.08
C ASP A 86 11.52 -4.45 1.74
N LYS A 87 12.36 -3.44 1.66
CA LYS A 87 12.50 -2.57 0.50
C LYS A 87 13.08 -3.30 -0.72
N SER A 88 13.69 -4.48 -0.56
CA SER A 88 14.17 -5.29 -1.67
C SER A 88 13.04 -5.82 -2.56
N LEU A 89 11.81 -5.81 -2.05
CA LEU A 89 10.59 -6.18 -2.78
C LEU A 89 10.00 -5.01 -3.57
N PHE A 90 10.42 -3.79 -3.29
CA PHE A 90 9.85 -2.59 -3.92
C PHE A 90 10.31 -2.45 -5.37
N SER A 91 9.39 -2.01 -6.20
CA SER A 91 9.68 -1.62 -7.58
C SER A 91 8.81 -0.46 -8.03
N MET A 92 9.27 0.31 -9.02
CA MET A 92 8.38 1.27 -9.68
C MET A 92 7.43 0.52 -10.62
N SER A 93 6.14 0.61 -10.35
CA SER A 93 5.10 0.02 -11.20
C SER A 93 4.41 1.15 -11.96
N LEU A 94 5.04 1.57 -13.07
CA LEU A 94 4.58 2.72 -13.81
C LEU A 94 3.31 2.42 -14.61
N MET A 95 2.23 3.08 -14.24
CA MET A 95 1.02 3.17 -15.04
C MET A 95 1.22 4.21 -16.17
N PRO A 96 0.41 4.17 -17.24
CA PRO A 96 0.54 5.14 -18.33
C PRO A 96 0.43 6.61 -17.91
N SER A 97 -0.27 6.89 -16.81
CA SER A 97 -0.42 8.24 -16.23
C SER A 97 0.73 8.67 -15.33
N ASP A 98 1.55 7.73 -14.86
CA ASP A 98 2.63 8.02 -13.93
C ASP A 98 3.79 8.77 -14.57
N ASN A 99 4.32 9.72 -13.84
CA ASN A 99 5.58 10.35 -14.19
C ASN A 99 6.75 9.40 -13.83
N PRO A 100 7.50 8.88 -14.80
CA PRO A 100 8.61 7.97 -14.51
C PRO A 100 9.76 8.64 -13.76
N GLY A 101 9.76 9.96 -13.73
CA GLY A 101 10.83 10.73 -13.15
C GLY A 101 12.15 10.60 -13.89
N THR A 102 13.13 11.27 -13.35
CA THR A 102 14.51 11.18 -13.76
C THR A 102 15.40 11.06 -12.53
N SER A 103 16.61 10.58 -12.70
CA SER A 103 17.67 10.70 -11.70
C SER A 103 18.91 11.21 -12.37
N TYR A 104 19.60 12.12 -11.74
CA TYR A 104 20.87 12.66 -12.26
C TYR A 104 21.99 11.61 -12.33
N GLY A 105 21.83 10.44 -11.72
CA GLY A 105 22.82 9.38 -11.67
C GLY A 105 22.38 8.01 -12.19
N GLY A 106 21.10 7.82 -12.60
CA GLY A 106 20.60 6.54 -13.03
C GLY A 106 19.09 6.43 -13.00
N ASN A 107 18.54 5.23 -12.75
CA ASN A 107 17.14 5.00 -12.62
C ASN A 107 16.64 5.39 -11.22
N PRO A 108 15.55 6.16 -11.06
CA PRO A 108 15.00 6.51 -9.74
C PRO A 108 14.75 5.31 -8.82
N SER A 109 14.32 4.19 -9.36
CA SER A 109 14.07 2.95 -8.61
C SER A 109 15.32 2.37 -7.93
N ASP A 110 16.51 2.72 -8.37
CA ASP A 110 17.75 2.22 -7.78
C ASP A 110 18.09 2.94 -6.46
N TYR A 111 17.44 4.07 -6.18
CA TYR A 111 17.79 4.96 -5.07
C TYR A 111 16.67 5.19 -4.06
N LEU A 112 15.39 5.09 -4.45
CA LEU A 112 14.26 5.42 -3.57
C LEU A 112 14.09 4.49 -2.35
N TRP A 113 14.78 3.35 -2.34
CA TRP A 113 14.73 2.33 -1.27
C TRP A 113 16.05 1.61 -1.06
N ASP A 114 17.16 2.29 -1.35
CA ASP A 114 18.52 1.76 -1.17
C ASP A 114 19.05 1.86 0.26
N ASN A 115 18.24 2.39 1.19
CA ASN A 115 18.58 2.70 2.59
C ASN A 115 19.58 3.84 2.73
N ASN A 116 19.75 4.67 1.71
CA ASN A 116 20.57 5.86 1.74
C ASN A 116 19.70 7.13 1.79
N SER A 117 19.34 7.55 2.97
CA SER A 117 18.54 8.75 3.21
C SER A 117 19.37 10.05 3.25
N LEU A 118 20.69 9.94 3.08
CA LEU A 118 21.59 11.08 3.17
C LEU A 118 21.81 11.68 1.78
N TRP A 119 21.37 12.91 1.63
CA TRP A 119 21.75 13.70 0.47
C TRP A 119 23.10 14.39 0.74
N SER A 120 24.12 14.05 -0.06
CA SER A 120 25.47 14.64 0.03
C SER A 120 25.80 15.45 -1.22
N GLY A 121 25.36 16.70 -1.27
CA GLY A 121 25.83 17.63 -2.30
C GLY A 121 25.24 17.38 -3.69
N ASN A 122 26.10 17.23 -4.71
CA ASN A 122 25.69 17.09 -6.10
C ASN A 122 25.18 15.69 -6.47
N ASP A 123 25.33 14.73 -5.57
CA ASP A 123 24.95 13.33 -5.76
C ASP A 123 23.53 13.08 -5.24
N ALA A 124 22.58 13.94 -5.60
CA ALA A 124 21.19 13.82 -5.22
C ALA A 124 20.53 12.68 -6.02
N PHE A 125 20.85 11.46 -5.66
CA PHE A 125 20.19 10.28 -6.17
C PHE A 125 18.80 10.17 -5.54
N GLY A 126 17.84 9.68 -6.30
CA GLY A 126 16.46 9.59 -5.90
C GLY A 126 15.54 9.89 -7.08
N TYR A 127 14.26 10.08 -6.78
CA TYR A 127 13.27 10.48 -7.78
C TYR A 127 13.27 12.00 -7.98
N HIS A 128 13.31 12.43 -9.23
CA HIS A 128 13.12 13.82 -9.65
C HIS A 128 12.05 13.86 -10.75
N SER A 129 11.01 14.63 -10.57
CA SER A 129 9.86 14.64 -11.49
C SER A 129 10.12 15.28 -12.86
N GLY A 130 11.23 15.97 -13.01
CA GLY A 130 11.43 16.90 -14.12
C GLY A 130 10.85 18.26 -13.84
N GLU A 131 11.14 19.24 -14.72
CA GLU A 131 10.66 20.61 -14.61
C GLU A 131 9.19 20.74 -15.04
N ASN A 132 8.45 21.63 -14.42
CA ASN A 132 7.02 21.87 -14.63
C ASN A 132 6.13 20.61 -14.41
N ALA A 133 6.57 19.71 -13.54
CA ALA A 133 5.92 18.44 -13.26
C ALA A 133 5.10 18.44 -11.97
N VAL A 134 4.78 19.60 -11.44
CA VAL A 134 3.94 19.76 -10.24
C VAL A 134 2.61 20.39 -10.65
N PRO A 135 1.48 19.75 -10.36
CA PRO A 135 1.30 18.46 -9.69
C PRO A 135 1.70 17.26 -10.58
N GLY A 136 1.99 16.13 -9.91
CA GLY A 136 2.31 14.87 -10.58
C GLY A 136 2.23 13.70 -9.61
N HIS A 137 2.47 12.48 -10.11
CA HIS A 137 2.42 11.27 -9.32
C HIS A 137 3.26 10.14 -9.92
N PHE A 138 3.56 9.14 -9.11
CA PHE A 138 4.15 7.86 -9.53
C PHE A 138 3.71 6.73 -8.61
N THR A 139 3.80 5.50 -9.10
CA THR A 139 3.32 4.30 -8.41
C THR A 139 4.48 3.39 -8.01
N ILE A 140 4.42 2.88 -6.77
CA ILE A 140 5.33 1.89 -6.20
C ILE A 140 4.55 0.58 -6.04
N ASP A 141 5.09 -0.54 -6.50
CA ASP A 141 4.68 -1.89 -6.12
C ASP A 141 5.49 -2.30 -4.89
N LEU A 142 4.83 -2.64 -3.80
CA LEU A 142 5.47 -3.10 -2.56
C LEU A 142 5.91 -4.57 -2.64
N GLY A 143 5.54 -5.29 -3.72
CA GLY A 143 5.76 -6.72 -3.85
C GLY A 143 4.87 -7.59 -2.95
N VAL A 144 4.25 -6.98 -1.95
CA VAL A 144 3.37 -7.64 -0.98
C VAL A 144 2.10 -6.81 -0.75
N THR A 145 1.01 -7.49 -0.41
CA THR A 145 -0.21 -6.81 0.02
C THR A 145 -0.17 -6.60 1.54
N THR A 146 -0.31 -5.36 1.98
CA THR A 146 -0.16 -4.98 3.39
C THR A 146 -1.15 -3.91 3.79
N GLN A 147 -1.45 -3.81 5.07
CA GLN A 147 -2.13 -2.67 5.67
C GLN A 147 -1.08 -1.69 6.19
N LEU A 148 -0.86 -0.62 5.45
CA LEU A 148 0.11 0.40 5.85
C LEU A 148 -0.37 1.16 7.08
N THR A 149 0.56 1.45 7.98
CA THR A 149 0.31 2.21 9.21
C THR A 149 1.19 3.44 9.34
N LYS A 150 2.31 3.45 8.65
CA LYS A 150 3.27 4.55 8.74
C LYS A 150 4.01 4.75 7.43
N CYS A 151 4.28 6.01 7.11
CA CYS A 151 5.12 6.42 6.00
C CYS A 151 6.18 7.40 6.50
N LYS A 152 7.41 7.19 6.04
CA LYS A 152 8.50 8.14 6.24
C LYS A 152 9.15 8.44 4.92
N LEU A 153 9.31 9.72 4.64
CA LEU A 153 9.86 10.24 3.40
C LEU A 153 11.06 11.12 3.70
N HIS A 154 12.11 10.96 2.89
CA HIS A 154 13.32 11.77 2.99
C HIS A 154 13.46 12.67 1.76
N PHE A 155 13.71 13.95 1.99
CA PHE A 155 13.82 14.98 0.98
C PHE A 155 15.24 15.52 0.91
N ARG A 156 15.48 16.41 -0.02
CA ARG A 156 16.75 17.14 -0.08
C ARG A 156 16.94 18.03 1.14
N ASP A 157 18.21 18.27 1.46
CA ASP A 157 18.57 19.24 2.51
C ASP A 157 17.97 20.61 2.21
N PRO A 158 17.05 21.11 3.05
CA PRO A 158 16.34 22.36 2.79
C PRO A 158 17.27 23.59 2.81
N ASN A 159 18.42 23.51 3.47
CA ASN A 159 19.37 24.61 3.50
C ASN A 159 20.10 24.83 2.16
N ASN A 160 20.15 23.80 1.33
CA ASN A 160 20.84 23.85 0.05
C ASN A 160 19.91 23.85 -1.16
N PHE A 161 18.81 23.10 -1.11
CA PHE A 161 17.93 22.87 -2.28
C PHE A 161 16.49 22.60 -1.89
N SER A 162 15.84 23.50 -1.18
CA SER A 162 14.44 23.31 -0.75
C SER A 162 13.42 23.40 -1.88
N GLY A 163 13.75 24.01 -3.02
CA GLY A 163 12.79 24.34 -4.07
C GLY A 163 11.94 23.15 -4.58
N ASN A 164 12.51 21.96 -4.59
CA ASN A 164 11.86 20.74 -5.07
C ASN A 164 11.25 19.89 -3.94
N ASN A 165 11.38 20.30 -2.69
CA ASN A 165 10.76 19.59 -1.58
C ASN A 165 9.25 19.85 -1.56
N PRO A 166 8.43 18.84 -1.25
CA PRO A 166 6.98 18.98 -1.27
C PRO A 166 6.48 19.93 -0.18
N THR A 167 5.40 20.63 -0.47
CA THR A 167 4.59 21.36 0.51
C THR A 167 3.20 20.72 0.69
N GLN A 168 2.79 19.90 -0.29
CA GLN A 168 1.58 19.11 -0.20
C GLN A 168 1.76 17.78 -0.92
N LEU A 169 1.42 16.69 -0.25
CA LEU A 169 1.58 15.32 -0.71
C LEU A 169 0.35 14.47 -0.35
N GLU A 170 -0.10 13.68 -1.29
CA GLU A 170 -1.13 12.67 -1.06
C GLU A 170 -0.52 11.27 -1.24
N ILE A 171 -0.98 10.32 -0.42
CA ILE A 171 -0.66 8.90 -0.53
C ILE A 171 -1.93 8.14 -0.82
N TRP A 172 -1.91 7.38 -1.89
CA TRP A 172 -3.02 6.56 -2.37
C TRP A 172 -2.64 5.09 -2.35
N GLY A 173 -3.59 4.21 -2.02
CA GLY A 173 -3.38 2.77 -1.98
C GLY A 173 -4.36 2.00 -2.84
N ARG A 174 -3.89 0.86 -3.39
CA ARG A 174 -4.71 -0.06 -4.18
C ARG A 174 -4.20 -1.51 -4.01
N PRO A 175 -5.09 -2.51 -3.91
CA PRO A 175 -4.66 -3.91 -3.74
C PRO A 175 -4.15 -4.55 -5.04
N ASN A 176 -4.64 -4.14 -6.21
CA ASN A 176 -4.29 -4.67 -7.53
C ASN A 176 -4.38 -3.60 -8.62
N LEU A 177 -3.89 -3.89 -9.82
CA LEU A 177 -3.94 -3.03 -11.01
C LEU A 177 -4.75 -3.67 -12.16
N GLU A 178 -5.67 -4.57 -11.88
CA GLU A 178 -6.40 -5.36 -12.89
C GLU A 178 -7.30 -4.52 -13.80
N ASP A 179 -7.81 -3.40 -13.28
CA ASP A 179 -8.66 -2.51 -14.07
C ASP A 179 -7.81 -1.48 -14.81
N ALA A 180 -8.12 -1.29 -16.08
CA ALA A 180 -7.45 -0.27 -16.89
C ALA A 180 -7.67 1.12 -16.29
N GLU A 181 -6.59 1.82 -16.02
CA GLU A 181 -6.64 3.19 -15.56
C GLU A 181 -7.14 4.11 -16.68
N THR A 182 -8.12 4.95 -16.38
CA THR A 182 -8.71 5.91 -17.34
C THR A 182 -8.06 7.29 -17.30
N LEU A 183 -6.97 7.42 -16.54
CA LEU A 183 -6.26 8.68 -16.38
C LEU A 183 -5.50 9.08 -17.64
N PRO A 184 -5.30 10.38 -17.88
CA PRO A 184 -4.50 10.85 -19.01
C PRO A 184 -3.08 10.28 -18.99
N VAL A 185 -2.60 9.86 -20.15
CA VAL A 185 -1.23 9.35 -20.29
C VAL A 185 -0.23 10.47 -20.00
N PHE A 186 0.78 10.16 -19.20
CA PHE A 186 1.88 11.08 -18.93
C PHE A 186 2.61 11.47 -20.22
N GLN A 187 2.88 12.75 -20.37
CA GLN A 187 3.60 13.29 -21.53
C GLN A 187 4.69 14.27 -21.10
N SER A 188 5.85 14.16 -21.73
CA SER A 188 6.95 15.09 -21.52
C SER A 188 7.73 15.34 -22.82
N VAL A 189 8.36 16.51 -22.92
CA VAL A 189 9.33 16.84 -23.97
C VAL A 189 10.62 17.29 -23.29
N GLY A 190 11.67 16.48 -23.44
CA GLY A 190 12.89 16.65 -22.65
C GLY A 190 12.56 16.52 -21.16
N ASN A 191 12.94 17.50 -20.37
CA ASN A 191 12.67 17.55 -18.92
C ASN A 191 11.37 18.28 -18.56
N THR A 192 10.58 18.73 -19.55
CA THR A 192 9.36 19.50 -19.31
C THR A 192 8.14 18.60 -19.46
N VAL A 193 7.32 18.55 -18.42
CA VAL A 193 6.08 17.78 -18.39
C VAL A 193 4.95 18.55 -19.09
N LEU A 194 4.22 17.87 -19.95
CA LEU A 194 3.11 18.41 -20.74
C LEU A 194 1.74 17.89 -20.33
N SER A 195 1.68 16.87 -19.46
CA SER A 195 0.41 16.27 -19.02
C SER A 195 -0.36 17.23 -18.15
N ASP A 196 -1.67 17.26 -18.33
CA ASP A 196 -2.54 17.95 -17.40
C ASP A 196 -2.54 17.27 -16.02
N PRO A 197 -2.61 18.03 -14.93
CA PRO A 197 -2.68 17.47 -13.60
C PRO A 197 -3.95 16.65 -13.42
N VAL A 198 -3.79 15.46 -12.86
CA VAL A 198 -4.89 14.56 -12.51
C VAL A 198 -5.51 15.01 -11.20
N SER A 199 -6.84 15.12 -11.14
CA SER A 199 -7.56 15.50 -9.92
C SER A 199 -7.69 14.33 -8.95
N THR A 200 -7.88 14.64 -7.66
CA THR A 200 -8.19 13.66 -6.60
C THR A 200 -9.40 12.79 -6.96
N GLU A 201 -10.48 13.41 -7.48
CA GLU A 201 -11.67 12.71 -7.92
C GLU A 201 -11.38 11.66 -9.01
N SER A 202 -10.44 11.95 -9.92
CA SER A 202 -10.03 11.00 -10.95
C SER A 202 -9.34 9.77 -10.37
N PHE A 203 -8.58 9.91 -9.27
CA PHE A 203 -7.97 8.78 -8.58
C PHE A 203 -9.01 7.90 -7.90
N GLU A 204 -9.96 8.49 -7.19
CA GLU A 204 -11.06 7.77 -6.56
C GLU A 204 -11.88 6.98 -7.60
N ASN A 205 -12.22 7.62 -8.73
CA ASN A 205 -12.96 7.00 -9.82
C ASN A 205 -12.16 5.86 -10.51
N SER A 206 -10.84 5.89 -10.41
CA SER A 206 -9.95 4.82 -10.89
C SER A 206 -9.65 3.75 -9.83
N GLY A 207 -10.39 3.72 -8.72
CA GLY A 207 -10.29 2.70 -7.68
C GLY A 207 -9.13 2.87 -6.71
N TRP A 208 -8.45 4.01 -6.72
CA TRP A 208 -7.48 4.38 -5.70
C TRP A 208 -8.19 4.87 -4.45
N GLN A 209 -7.64 4.55 -3.29
CA GLN A 209 -8.14 5.02 -2.00
C GLN A 209 -7.11 5.94 -1.34
N LEU A 210 -7.55 7.10 -0.90
CA LEU A 210 -6.70 8.04 -0.20
C LEU A 210 -6.32 7.49 1.18
N LEU A 211 -5.04 7.33 1.42
CA LEU A 211 -4.48 6.88 2.70
C LEU A 211 -4.04 8.08 3.56
N ALA A 212 -3.48 9.10 2.93
CA ALA A 212 -3.08 10.32 3.61
C ALA A 212 -3.06 11.51 2.66
N ASP A 213 -3.37 12.70 3.20
CA ASP A 213 -3.19 14.01 2.58
C ASP A 213 -2.42 14.87 3.58
N GLN A 214 -1.20 15.25 3.24
CA GLN A 214 -0.25 15.88 4.16
C GLN A 214 0.25 17.22 3.64
N SER A 215 0.08 18.25 4.49
CA SER A 215 0.82 19.50 4.35
C SER A 215 2.18 19.36 5.00
N ILE A 216 3.23 19.74 4.28
CA ILE A 216 4.62 19.51 4.66
C ILE A 216 5.38 20.85 4.62
N ASP A 217 6.20 21.10 5.64
CA ASP A 217 7.18 22.19 5.60
C ASP A 217 8.44 21.77 4.81
N GLY A 218 8.29 21.71 3.49
CA GLY A 218 9.40 21.36 2.59
C GLY A 218 10.58 22.35 2.61
N GLY A 219 10.34 23.55 3.12
CA GLY A 219 11.38 24.55 3.30
C GLY A 219 12.22 24.37 4.56
N GLY A 220 11.72 23.63 5.55
CA GLY A 220 12.37 23.45 6.85
C GLY A 220 12.74 22.01 7.22
N LEU A 221 12.18 21.01 6.53
CA LEU A 221 12.34 19.60 6.91
C LEU A 221 13.06 18.80 5.84
N GLN A 222 14.02 17.99 6.25
CA GLN A 222 14.69 17.00 5.41
C GLN A 222 13.98 15.66 5.37
N ASN A 223 13.18 15.35 6.37
CA ASN A 223 12.34 14.16 6.41
C ASN A 223 11.04 14.44 7.15
N ILE A 224 10.04 13.63 6.84
CA ILE A 224 8.78 13.60 7.56
C ILE A 224 8.37 12.17 7.81
N GLU A 225 7.84 11.92 8.99
CA GLU A 225 7.20 10.67 9.37
C GLU A 225 5.77 10.97 9.82
N PHE A 226 4.82 10.20 9.34
CA PHE A 226 3.42 10.34 9.73
C PHE A 226 2.71 8.99 9.73
N ASP A 227 1.71 8.90 10.60
CA ASP A 227 0.87 7.73 10.69
C ASP A 227 -0.13 7.71 9.52
N LEU A 228 -0.30 6.53 8.94
CA LEU A 228 -1.37 6.26 8.01
C LEU A 228 -2.55 5.68 8.80
N PRO A 229 -3.72 6.31 8.81
CA PRO A 229 -4.88 5.74 9.47
C PRO A 229 -5.13 4.36 8.87
N SER A 230 -5.61 3.43 9.69
CA SER A 230 -5.87 2.04 9.27
C SER A 230 -6.71 2.01 8.00
N GLY A 231 -6.01 1.99 6.89
CA GLY A 231 -6.58 1.98 5.55
C GLY A 231 -6.80 0.55 5.05
N PRO A 232 -7.27 0.41 3.81
CA PRO A 232 -7.40 -0.88 3.17
C PRO A 232 -6.03 -1.54 2.95
N PHE A 233 -6.05 -2.85 2.79
CA PHE A 233 -4.89 -3.56 2.30
C PHE A 233 -4.50 -3.06 0.91
N SER A 234 -3.24 -2.73 0.74
CA SER A 234 -2.69 -2.19 -0.49
C SER A 234 -1.40 -2.91 -0.86
N ARG A 235 -1.21 -3.17 -2.14
CA ARG A 235 0.06 -3.60 -2.72
C ARG A 235 0.71 -2.47 -3.50
N TYR A 236 -0.10 -1.66 -4.15
CA TYR A 236 0.36 -0.54 -4.96
C TYR A 236 0.09 0.75 -4.21
N ILE A 237 1.13 1.56 -4.09
CA ILE A 237 1.08 2.87 -3.44
C ILE A 237 1.42 3.91 -4.47
N ARG A 238 0.57 4.93 -4.59
CA ARG A 238 0.79 6.08 -5.45
C ARG A 238 1.11 7.29 -4.60
N LEU A 239 2.25 7.90 -4.86
CA LEU A 239 2.63 9.18 -4.28
C LEU A 239 2.25 10.28 -5.27
N ARG A 240 1.38 11.19 -4.84
CA ARG A 240 0.99 12.37 -5.60
C ARG A 240 1.49 13.61 -4.90
N TYR A 241 2.32 14.38 -5.58
CA TYR A 241 2.84 15.66 -5.12
C TYR A 241 2.05 16.78 -5.82
N THR A 242 1.36 17.61 -5.03
CA THR A 242 0.48 18.64 -5.57
C THR A 242 1.09 20.02 -5.50
N SER A 243 2.05 20.23 -4.61
CA SER A 243 2.86 21.45 -4.56
C SER A 243 4.23 21.21 -3.96
N THR A 244 5.18 22.07 -4.31
CA THR A 244 6.54 22.10 -3.77
C THR A 244 6.94 23.55 -3.45
N VAL A 245 8.01 23.76 -2.70
CA VAL A 245 8.50 25.08 -2.31
C VAL A 245 8.71 25.99 -3.51
N GLY A 246 9.33 25.49 -4.58
CA GLY A 246 9.60 26.24 -5.82
C GLY A 246 8.50 26.09 -6.87
N ASN A 247 7.54 25.23 -6.64
CA ASN A 247 6.39 24.95 -7.52
C ASN A 247 6.75 24.55 -8.97
N GLN A 248 7.88 23.91 -9.18
CA GLN A 248 8.38 23.52 -10.51
C GLN A 248 8.64 22.03 -10.64
N ALA A 249 9.32 21.44 -9.68
CA ALA A 249 9.70 20.04 -9.67
C ALA A 249 9.50 19.45 -8.28
N PHE A 250 9.40 18.13 -8.22
CA PHE A 250 9.36 17.36 -6.98
C PHE A 250 10.59 16.47 -6.90
N GLN A 251 11.16 16.33 -5.70
CA GLN A 251 12.27 15.42 -5.45
C GLN A 251 12.08 14.65 -4.15
N LEU A 252 12.37 13.35 -4.22
CA LEU A 252 12.31 12.40 -3.12
C LEU A 252 13.58 11.57 -3.11
N ILE A 253 14.21 11.44 -1.95
CA ILE A 253 15.46 10.71 -1.80
C ILE A 253 15.21 9.27 -1.39
N GLU A 254 14.33 9.05 -0.38
CA GLU A 254 14.11 7.74 0.18
C GLU A 254 12.66 7.60 0.68
N VAL A 255 12.12 6.39 0.58
CA VAL A 255 10.80 6.00 1.08
C VAL A 255 10.95 4.85 2.08
N GLU A 256 10.34 4.99 3.25
CA GLU A 256 10.19 3.93 4.22
C GLU A 256 8.71 3.75 4.54
N LEU A 257 8.23 2.52 4.49
CA LEU A 257 6.84 2.17 4.76
C LEU A 257 6.80 1.09 5.83
N SER A 258 5.86 1.21 6.76
CA SER A 258 5.60 0.21 7.79
C SER A 258 4.13 -0.19 7.79
N GLY A 259 3.84 -1.42 8.14
CA GLY A 259 2.48 -1.92 8.15
C GLY A 259 2.35 -3.31 8.73
N TYR A 260 1.15 -3.82 8.66
CA TYR A 260 0.78 -5.13 9.19
C TYR A 260 0.47 -6.10 8.05
N GLY A 261 0.94 -7.35 8.21
CA GLY A 261 0.64 -8.44 7.29
C GLY A 261 1.25 -8.23 5.91
N ALA A 262 2.23 -9.03 5.56
CA ALA A 262 2.74 -9.12 4.21
C ALA A 262 2.21 -10.40 3.57
N ILE A 263 1.29 -10.27 2.61
CA ILE A 263 0.81 -11.41 1.82
C ILE A 263 1.58 -11.38 0.51
N THR A 264 2.50 -12.31 0.34
CA THR A 264 3.12 -12.58 -0.96
C THR A 264 2.13 -13.38 -1.81
N ASN A 265 1.72 -12.83 -2.94
CA ASN A 265 0.90 -13.54 -3.92
C ASN A 265 1.72 -14.49 -4.77
#